data_c0e0989c5e67574d90083e2700a391e0
#
_entry.id   c0e0989c5e67574d90083e2700a391e0
#
_cell.length_a   1.000
_cell.length_b   1.000
_cell.length_c   1.000
_cell.angle_alpha   90.00
_cell.angle_beta   90.00
_cell.angle_gamma   90.00
#
_symmetry.space_group_name_H-M   'P 1'
#
loop_
_entity.id
_entity.type
_entity.pdbx_description
1 polymer ?
#
loop_
_entity_poly.entity_id
_entity_poly.type
_entity_poly.pdbx_seq_one_letter_code
_entity_poly.pdbx_strand_id
1 'polypeptide(L)'
;AIIFPLSICSLIAKVLPKHRIALISGAFVCLAFFVFPWSLLIYGPIFPNTVAFCVMPSIWWIFMQMTRSKTPKHDLIWLIVIFVLGLITLFILHPSTIFSSIVVLLPWSFARIGESKRRVILFGKQIKPVTLAYVFFIFALVIWSVFYYVLIVRGVALNFWWSAYSSLQDAILHALGMDFIGQSYAGGELVSPQPVLSICVLVGVVWTFKHKQARWMVSAFMYLSILCIFIITFDVPLKGYLSGFWYTDPFRIAASCVIMAIPLAALGLATLAEAALDTFASW
;
A
#
# COMPACT_ATOMS: atom_id res chain seq x y z
N ALA A 1 -6.35 9.76 15.70
CA ALA A 1 -7.58 9.17 15.10
C ALA A 1 -8.01 9.89 13.82
N ILE A 2 -8.07 11.22 13.75
CA ILE A 2 -8.61 11.98 12.59
C ILE A 2 -7.66 11.98 11.40
N ILE A 3 -6.35 11.97 11.61
CA ILE A 3 -5.33 12.08 10.54
C ILE A 3 -5.46 10.93 9.54
N PHE A 4 -5.67 9.71 10.00
CA PHE A 4 -5.72 8.55 9.12
C PHE A 4 -6.92 8.55 8.16
N PRO A 5 -8.19 8.75 8.62
CA PRO A 5 -9.31 8.93 7.72
C PRO A 5 -9.10 10.04 6.69
N LEU A 6 -8.59 11.19 7.09
CA LEU A 6 -8.31 12.30 6.17
C LEU A 6 -7.24 11.95 5.13
N SER A 7 -6.22 11.23 5.54
CA SER A 7 -5.14 10.76 4.68
C SER A 7 -5.66 9.76 3.63
N ILE A 8 -6.50 8.81 4.04
CA ILE A 8 -7.18 7.87 3.13
C ILE A 8 -8.14 8.60 2.19
N CYS A 9 -8.94 9.54 2.70
CA CYS A 9 -9.85 10.34 1.89
C CYS A 9 -9.09 11.14 0.80
N SER A 10 -7.94 11.71 1.14
CA SER A 10 -7.13 12.44 0.16
C SER A 10 -6.63 11.53 -0.96
N LEU A 11 -6.22 10.30 -0.64
CA LEU A 11 -5.82 9.29 -1.62
C LEU A 11 -7.00 8.87 -2.52
N ILE A 12 -8.15 8.53 -1.92
CA ILE A 12 -9.35 8.13 -2.66
C ILE A 12 -9.81 9.27 -3.59
N ALA A 13 -9.89 10.50 -3.08
CA ALA A 13 -10.25 11.67 -3.89
C ALA A 13 -9.31 11.89 -5.08
N LYS A 14 -8.03 11.53 -4.94
CA LYS A 14 -7.06 11.61 -6.03
C LYS A 14 -7.28 10.54 -7.11
N VAL A 15 -7.51 9.31 -6.69
CA VAL A 15 -7.66 8.18 -7.61
C VAL A 15 -9.05 8.18 -8.25
N LEU A 16 -10.06 8.62 -7.51
CA LEU A 16 -11.49 8.55 -7.84
C LEU A 16 -12.22 9.87 -7.59
N PRO A 17 -11.87 10.96 -8.29
CA PRO A 17 -12.32 12.32 -7.96
C PRO A 17 -13.84 12.54 -8.07
N LYS A 18 -14.60 11.60 -8.65
CA LYS A 18 -16.06 11.70 -8.82
C LYS A 18 -16.87 10.75 -7.94
N HIS A 19 -16.21 9.86 -7.20
CA HIS A 19 -16.87 8.83 -6.38
C HIS A 19 -17.08 9.31 -4.93
N ARG A 20 -18.14 10.09 -4.69
CA ARG A 20 -18.47 10.61 -3.34
C ARG A 20 -18.75 9.49 -2.35
N ILE A 21 -19.48 8.45 -2.76
CA ILE A 21 -19.82 7.30 -1.90
C ILE A 21 -18.52 6.57 -1.48
N ALA A 22 -17.59 6.32 -2.41
CA ALA A 22 -16.31 5.71 -2.07
C ALA A 22 -15.48 6.57 -1.10
N LEU A 23 -15.54 7.91 -1.21
CA LEU A 23 -14.87 8.81 -0.29
C LEU A 23 -15.41 8.68 1.13
N ILE A 24 -16.75 8.72 1.27
CA ILE A 24 -17.43 8.57 2.56
C ILE A 24 -17.16 7.17 3.13
N SER A 25 -17.33 6.13 2.32
CA SER A 25 -17.03 4.74 2.71
C SER A 25 -15.61 4.59 3.22
N GLY A 26 -14.63 5.21 2.54
CA GLY A 26 -13.23 5.16 2.93
C GLY A 26 -12.95 5.78 4.30
N ALA A 27 -13.65 6.87 4.65
CA ALA A 27 -13.52 7.51 5.95
C ALA A 27 -13.95 6.59 7.11
N PHE A 28 -14.96 5.75 6.89
CA PHE A 28 -15.44 4.80 7.90
C PHE A 28 -14.68 3.47 7.87
N VAL A 29 -14.49 2.90 6.68
CA VAL A 29 -13.85 1.58 6.50
C VAL A 29 -12.38 1.58 6.98
N CYS A 30 -11.68 2.72 6.93
CA CYS A 30 -10.28 2.78 7.35
C CYS A 30 -10.06 2.43 8.83
N LEU A 31 -11.08 2.53 9.68
CA LEU A 31 -11.01 2.14 11.09
C LEU A 31 -11.66 0.78 11.38
N ALA A 32 -12.23 0.13 10.37
CA ALA A 32 -12.93 -1.14 10.53
C ALA A 32 -12.02 -2.37 10.49
N PHE A 33 -10.80 -2.25 9.94
CA PHE A 33 -9.86 -3.35 9.89
C PHE A 33 -9.17 -3.56 11.22
N PHE A 34 -9.12 -4.81 11.73
CA PHE A 34 -8.47 -5.14 13.00
C PHE A 34 -6.94 -5.03 12.92
N VAL A 35 -6.34 -5.42 11.80
CA VAL A 35 -4.88 -5.42 11.63
C VAL A 35 -4.29 -4.00 11.69
N PHE A 36 -4.96 -3.00 11.13
CA PHE A 36 -4.51 -1.62 11.21
C PHE A 36 -5.71 -0.66 11.38
N PRO A 37 -5.67 0.25 12.35
CA PRO A 37 -4.54 0.59 13.23
C PRO A 37 -4.44 -0.25 14.52
N TRP A 38 -5.43 -1.07 14.83
CA TRP A 38 -5.65 -1.62 16.17
C TRP A 38 -4.57 -2.61 16.62
N SER A 39 -4.18 -3.58 15.77
CA SER A 39 -3.16 -4.56 16.18
C SER A 39 -1.81 -3.92 16.48
N LEU A 40 -1.38 -2.87 15.74
CA LEU A 40 -0.14 -2.16 16.01
C LEU A 40 -0.18 -1.36 17.32
N LEU A 41 -1.37 -0.95 17.78
CA LEU A 41 -1.54 -0.24 19.05
C LEU A 41 -1.48 -1.19 20.26
N ILE A 42 -1.83 -2.46 20.07
CA ILE A 42 -1.99 -3.44 21.13
C ILE A 42 -0.79 -4.38 21.23
N TYR A 43 -0.26 -4.84 20.11
CA TYR A 43 0.86 -5.76 20.01
C TYR A 43 2.14 -5.26 20.72
N GLY A 44 2.39 -4.00 20.67
CA GLY A 44 3.46 -3.33 21.37
C GLY A 44 3.34 -1.83 21.05
N PRO A 45 3.71 -0.92 21.93
CA PRO A 45 3.49 0.51 21.71
C PRO A 45 4.38 1.06 20.57
N ILE A 46 4.15 0.56 19.36
CA ILE A 46 4.85 0.99 18.13
C ILE A 46 4.18 2.27 17.60
N PHE A 47 3.91 3.22 18.54
CA PHE A 47 3.22 4.47 18.20
C PHE A 47 3.88 5.26 17.07
N PRO A 48 5.22 5.42 17.01
CA PRO A 48 5.83 6.15 15.90
C PRO A 48 5.52 5.52 14.55
N ASN A 49 5.58 4.18 14.47
CA ASN A 49 5.27 3.46 13.25
C ASN A 49 3.79 3.60 12.85
N THR A 50 2.88 3.50 13.83
CA THR A 50 1.44 3.70 13.60
C THR A 50 1.15 5.10 13.09
N VAL A 51 1.76 6.14 13.67
CA VAL A 51 1.61 7.52 13.20
C VAL A 51 2.16 7.68 11.79
N ALA A 52 3.33 7.10 11.49
CA ALA A 52 3.90 7.13 10.16
C ALA A 52 2.97 6.49 9.12
N PHE A 53 2.39 5.34 9.41
CA PHE A 53 1.40 4.70 8.55
C PHE A 53 0.13 5.54 8.37
N CYS A 54 -0.33 6.24 9.40
CA CYS A 54 -1.49 7.14 9.29
C CYS A 54 -1.26 8.31 8.34
N VAL A 55 -0.05 8.84 8.24
CA VAL A 55 0.31 9.99 7.39
C VAL A 55 0.66 9.55 5.96
N MET A 56 1.15 8.33 5.80
CA MET A 56 1.71 7.79 4.56
C MET A 56 0.80 7.98 3.32
N PRO A 57 -0.53 7.72 3.35
CA PRO A 57 -1.40 7.93 2.18
C PRO A 57 -1.46 9.39 1.70
N SER A 58 -1.32 10.38 2.62
CA SER A 58 -1.22 11.79 2.24
C SER A 58 0.07 12.09 1.47
N ILE A 59 1.17 11.46 1.85
CA ILE A 59 2.46 11.62 1.15
C ILE A 59 2.38 11.00 -0.24
N TRP A 60 1.69 9.86 -0.41
CA TRP A 60 1.41 9.29 -1.72
C TRP A 60 0.57 10.23 -2.59
N TRP A 61 -0.44 10.86 -2.00
CA TRP A 61 -1.23 11.88 -2.68
C TRP A 61 -0.37 13.04 -3.19
N ILE A 62 0.54 13.56 -2.36
CA ILE A 62 1.47 14.65 -2.73
C ILE A 62 2.34 14.20 -3.91
N PHE A 63 2.96 13.01 -3.83
CA PHE A 63 3.75 12.45 -4.92
C PHE A 63 2.96 12.34 -6.23
N MET A 64 1.73 11.86 -6.16
CA MET A 64 0.84 11.76 -7.33
C MET A 64 0.46 13.14 -7.89
N GLN A 65 0.38 14.19 -7.06
CA GLN A 65 0.16 15.56 -7.52
C GLN A 65 1.38 16.14 -8.23
N MET A 66 2.59 15.94 -7.67
CA MET A 66 3.85 16.39 -8.28
C MET A 66 4.05 15.84 -9.70
N THR A 67 3.67 14.60 -9.93
CA THR A 67 3.85 13.91 -11.20
C THR A 67 2.75 14.18 -12.21
N ARG A 68 1.82 15.09 -11.91
CA ARG A 68 0.77 15.53 -12.85
C ARG A 68 1.35 16.42 -13.94
N SER A 69 1.00 16.16 -15.21
CA SER A 69 1.58 16.82 -16.38
C SER A 69 1.29 18.33 -16.50
N LYS A 70 0.33 18.87 -15.77
CA LYS A 70 -0.12 20.27 -15.84
C LYS A 70 0.00 21.01 -14.51
N THR A 71 0.85 20.57 -13.59
CA THR A 71 1.08 21.28 -12.32
C THR A 71 1.87 22.55 -12.61
N PRO A 72 1.38 23.75 -12.22
CA PRO A 72 2.11 25.00 -12.34
C PRO A 72 3.48 24.92 -11.65
N LYS A 73 4.49 25.61 -12.15
CA LYS A 73 5.86 25.54 -11.58
C LYS A 73 5.91 25.98 -10.11
N HIS A 74 5.16 27.02 -9.75
CA HIS A 74 5.08 27.48 -8.37
C HIS A 74 4.51 26.41 -7.44
N ASP A 75 3.39 25.79 -7.83
CA ASP A 75 2.76 24.73 -7.03
C ASP A 75 3.66 23.49 -6.95
N LEU A 76 4.40 23.18 -8.03
CA LEU A 76 5.34 22.06 -8.04
C LEU A 76 6.46 22.23 -7.01
N ILE A 77 7.00 23.46 -6.85
CA ILE A 77 8.04 23.75 -5.85
C ILE A 77 7.51 23.46 -4.45
N TRP A 78 6.31 23.96 -4.11
CA TRP A 78 5.71 23.71 -2.81
C TRP A 78 5.38 22.25 -2.57
N LEU A 79 4.88 21.54 -3.59
CA LEU A 79 4.64 20.10 -3.50
C LEU A 79 5.93 19.33 -3.26
N ILE A 80 7.06 19.72 -3.90
CA ILE A 80 8.36 19.10 -3.66
C ILE A 80 8.81 19.35 -2.21
N VAL A 81 8.71 20.59 -1.73
CA VAL A 81 9.07 20.93 -0.34
C VAL A 81 8.27 20.10 0.65
N ILE A 82 6.94 20.07 0.49
CA ILE A 82 6.06 19.31 1.39
C ILE A 82 6.33 17.79 1.28
N PHE A 83 6.62 17.28 0.07
CA PHE A 83 6.98 15.88 -0.11
C PHE A 83 8.29 15.52 0.61
N VAL A 84 9.33 16.36 0.49
CA VAL A 84 10.61 16.14 1.18
C VAL A 84 10.41 16.19 2.70
N LEU A 85 9.66 17.17 3.21
CA LEU A 85 9.32 17.23 4.63
C LEU A 85 8.53 16.00 5.07
N GLY A 86 7.61 15.51 4.24
CA GLY A 86 6.88 14.27 4.47
C GLY A 86 7.80 13.05 4.55
N LEU A 87 8.77 12.91 3.64
CA LEU A 87 9.76 11.83 3.68
C LEU A 87 10.64 11.92 4.94
N ILE A 88 11.09 13.11 5.33
CA ILE A 88 11.83 13.33 6.58
C ILE A 88 10.97 12.92 7.78
N THR A 89 9.71 13.29 7.79
CA THR A 89 8.76 12.88 8.84
C THR A 89 8.62 11.35 8.91
N LEU A 90 8.43 10.66 7.78
CA LEU A 90 8.38 9.20 7.77
C LEU A 90 9.70 8.58 8.26
N PHE A 91 10.84 9.14 7.87
CA PHE A 91 12.15 8.65 8.30
C PHE A 91 12.35 8.77 9.81
N ILE A 92 12.00 9.94 10.39
CA ILE A 92 12.13 10.19 11.83
C ILE A 92 11.15 9.31 12.62
N LEU A 93 9.91 9.18 12.15
CA LEU A 93 8.91 8.35 12.82
C LEU A 93 9.27 6.86 12.70
N HIS A 94 9.45 6.36 11.49
CA HIS A 94 9.89 4.99 11.25
C HIS A 94 10.33 4.74 9.80
N PRO A 95 11.60 4.39 9.54
CA PRO A 95 12.14 4.23 8.18
C PRO A 95 11.41 3.18 7.32
N SER A 96 10.84 2.12 7.91
CA SER A 96 10.13 1.07 7.16
C SER A 96 8.96 1.59 6.34
N THR A 97 8.34 2.71 6.75
CA THR A 97 7.21 3.31 6.03
C THR A 97 7.61 3.97 4.71
N ILE A 98 8.88 4.39 4.58
CA ILE A 98 9.44 4.84 3.30
C ILE A 98 9.46 3.66 2.32
N PHE A 99 9.91 2.48 2.77
CA PHE A 99 9.94 1.29 1.92
C PHE A 99 8.53 0.80 1.56
N SER A 100 7.57 0.88 2.49
CA SER A 100 6.15 0.67 2.19
C SER A 100 5.68 1.62 1.09
N SER A 101 6.06 2.90 1.17
CA SER A 101 5.69 3.91 0.16
C SER A 101 6.32 3.62 -1.19
N ILE A 102 7.59 3.18 -1.24
CA ILE A 102 8.26 2.78 -2.47
C ILE A 102 7.51 1.62 -3.12
N VAL A 103 7.21 0.57 -2.36
CA VAL A 103 6.51 -0.62 -2.86
C VAL A 103 5.12 -0.28 -3.41
N VAL A 104 4.37 0.58 -2.72
CA VAL A 104 3.04 1.00 -3.15
C VAL A 104 3.07 1.92 -4.37
N LEU A 105 4.02 2.86 -4.41
CA LEU A 105 4.12 3.83 -5.50
C LEU A 105 4.82 3.26 -6.75
N LEU A 106 5.53 2.15 -6.64
CA LEU A 106 6.21 1.52 -7.78
C LEU A 106 5.25 1.09 -8.89
N PRO A 107 4.16 0.32 -8.63
CA PRO A 107 3.17 -0.03 -9.65
C PRO A 107 2.48 1.21 -10.25
N TRP A 108 2.20 2.22 -9.43
CA TRP A 108 1.62 3.47 -9.89
C TRP A 108 2.57 4.21 -10.84
N SER A 109 3.85 4.35 -10.47
CA SER A 109 4.87 5.00 -11.29
C SER A 109 5.09 4.25 -12.61
N PHE A 110 5.16 2.91 -12.54
CA PHE A 110 5.26 2.05 -13.72
C PHE A 110 4.10 2.28 -14.70
N ALA A 111 2.86 2.28 -14.20
CA ALA A 111 1.69 2.54 -15.02
C ALA A 111 1.72 3.95 -15.64
N ARG A 112 2.06 4.97 -14.85
CA ARG A 112 2.13 6.37 -15.32
C ARG A 112 3.21 6.59 -16.37
N ILE A 113 4.36 5.97 -16.23
CA ILE A 113 5.44 6.05 -17.24
C ILE A 113 5.00 5.32 -18.51
N GLY A 114 4.44 4.11 -18.37
CA GLY A 114 4.02 3.28 -19.52
C GLY A 114 2.88 3.90 -20.34
N GLU A 115 1.99 4.66 -19.70
CA GLU A 115 0.87 5.36 -20.33
C GLU A 115 1.25 6.77 -20.86
N SER A 116 2.48 7.21 -20.62
CA SER A 116 2.92 8.55 -21.05
C SER A 116 2.89 8.70 -22.56
N LYS A 117 2.29 9.79 -23.04
CA LYS A 117 2.34 10.19 -24.45
C LYS A 117 3.63 10.93 -24.82
N ARG A 118 4.49 11.25 -23.83
CA ARG A 118 5.75 11.95 -24.09
C ARG A 118 6.76 11.00 -24.72
N ARG A 119 7.36 11.44 -25.81
CA ARG A 119 8.45 10.72 -26.46
C ARG A 119 9.75 11.12 -25.78
N VAL A 120 10.47 10.14 -25.30
CA VAL A 120 11.81 10.34 -24.71
C VAL A 120 12.83 9.93 -25.77
N ILE A 121 13.76 10.83 -26.07
CA ILE A 121 14.89 10.55 -26.94
C ILE A 121 16.10 10.32 -26.05
N LEU A 122 16.68 9.12 -26.09
CA LEU A 122 17.89 8.75 -25.37
C LEU A 122 18.92 8.22 -26.36
N PHE A 123 20.12 8.76 -26.35
CA PHE A 123 21.19 8.42 -27.30
C PHE A 123 20.74 8.49 -28.79
N GLY A 124 19.97 9.52 -29.14
CA GLY A 124 19.48 9.73 -30.52
C GLY A 124 18.35 8.77 -30.95
N LYS A 125 17.93 7.82 -30.08
CA LYS A 125 16.85 6.87 -30.40
C LYS A 125 15.59 7.20 -29.59
N GLN A 126 14.45 7.08 -30.27
CA GLN A 126 13.15 7.25 -29.62
C GLN A 126 12.78 6.01 -28.81
N ILE A 127 12.63 6.17 -27.48
CA ILE A 127 12.30 5.08 -26.58
C ILE A 127 10.78 5.04 -26.36
N LYS A 128 10.20 3.85 -26.45
CA LYS A 128 8.79 3.62 -26.13
C LYS A 128 8.55 3.81 -24.62
N PRO A 129 7.45 4.46 -24.19
CA PRO A 129 7.13 4.65 -22.76
C PRO A 129 7.13 3.36 -21.96
N VAL A 130 6.64 2.27 -22.53
CA VAL A 130 6.65 0.94 -21.87
C VAL A 130 8.08 0.46 -21.60
N THR A 131 9.01 0.63 -22.54
CA THR A 131 10.42 0.31 -22.31
C THR A 131 11.02 1.15 -21.19
N LEU A 132 10.69 2.45 -21.15
CA LEU A 132 11.13 3.34 -20.07
C LEU A 132 10.57 2.89 -18.71
N ALA A 133 9.33 2.41 -18.66
CA ALA A 133 8.73 1.85 -17.43
C ALA A 133 9.49 0.60 -16.94
N TYR A 134 9.88 -0.30 -17.84
CA TYR A 134 10.71 -1.46 -17.47
C TYR A 134 12.11 -1.05 -16.99
N VAL A 135 12.76 -0.10 -17.67
CA VAL A 135 14.06 0.43 -17.22
C VAL A 135 13.96 1.03 -15.82
N PHE A 136 12.91 1.82 -15.58
CA PHE A 136 12.61 2.37 -14.25
C PHE A 136 12.43 1.28 -13.20
N PHE A 137 11.68 0.22 -13.52
CA PHE A 137 11.45 -0.90 -12.61
C PHE A 137 12.75 -1.65 -12.29
N ILE A 138 13.58 -1.96 -13.32
CA ILE A 138 14.88 -2.59 -13.11
C ILE A 138 15.80 -1.70 -12.26
N PHE A 139 15.80 -0.40 -12.53
CA PHE A 139 16.57 0.56 -11.73
C PHE A 139 16.14 0.57 -10.26
N ALA A 140 14.83 0.52 -9.99
CA ALA A 140 14.31 0.41 -8.64
C ALA A 140 14.76 -0.89 -7.95
N LEU A 141 14.78 -2.03 -8.66
CA LEU A 141 15.29 -3.29 -8.13
C LEU A 141 16.81 -3.24 -7.83
N VAL A 142 17.58 -2.58 -8.69
CA VAL A 142 19.03 -2.38 -8.45
C VAL A 142 19.23 -1.53 -7.20
N ILE A 143 18.51 -0.41 -7.06
CA ILE A 143 18.57 0.42 -5.85
C ILE A 143 18.18 -0.40 -4.62
N TRP A 144 17.10 -1.17 -4.66
CA TRP A 144 16.68 -2.07 -3.58
C TRP A 144 17.80 -3.03 -3.18
N SER A 145 18.44 -3.67 -4.15
CA SER A 145 19.55 -4.59 -3.92
C SER A 145 20.77 -3.89 -3.30
N VAL A 146 21.12 -2.70 -3.77
CA VAL A 146 22.21 -1.91 -3.20
C VAL A 146 21.91 -1.56 -1.74
N PHE A 147 20.70 -1.09 -1.45
CA PHE A 147 20.31 -0.79 -0.07
C PHE A 147 20.38 -2.02 0.82
N TYR A 148 19.95 -3.18 0.34
CA TYR A 148 19.98 -4.41 1.11
C TYR A 148 21.40 -4.93 1.35
N TYR A 149 22.23 -5.05 0.31
CA TYR A 149 23.55 -5.70 0.41
C TYR A 149 24.68 -4.78 0.87
N VAL A 150 24.63 -3.50 0.52
CA VAL A 150 25.71 -2.53 0.79
C VAL A 150 25.46 -1.75 2.08
N LEU A 151 24.22 -1.39 2.35
CA LEU A 151 23.84 -0.69 3.58
C LEU A 151 23.48 -1.70 4.68
N ILE A 152 23.30 -1.19 5.90
CA ILE A 152 23.13 -1.94 7.16
C ILE A 152 21.90 -2.89 7.15
N VAL A 153 21.04 -2.84 6.14
CA VAL A 153 19.72 -3.53 6.12
C VAL A 153 19.87 -5.05 6.26
N ARG A 154 20.83 -5.67 5.60
CA ARG A 154 21.06 -7.12 5.71
C ARG A 154 21.39 -7.52 7.15
N GLY A 155 22.26 -6.78 7.81
CA GLY A 155 22.62 -7.02 9.22
C GLY A 155 21.40 -6.84 10.14
N VAL A 156 20.63 -5.78 9.93
CA VAL A 156 19.40 -5.53 10.69
C VAL A 156 18.36 -6.64 10.46
N ALA A 157 18.15 -7.08 9.21
CA ALA A 157 17.22 -8.15 8.90
C ALA A 157 17.61 -9.49 9.56
N LEU A 158 18.92 -9.79 9.63
CA LEU A 158 19.42 -11.00 10.29
C LEU A 158 19.30 -10.94 11.82
N ASN A 159 19.49 -9.75 12.42
CA ASN A 159 19.39 -9.56 13.87
C ASN A 159 17.93 -9.55 14.38
N PHE A 160 16.97 -9.15 13.54
CA PHE A 160 15.54 -9.05 13.86
C PHE A 160 14.74 -10.04 13.01
N TRP A 161 15.15 -11.30 12.98
CA TRP A 161 14.49 -12.32 12.21
C TRP A 161 13.26 -12.84 12.92
N TRP A 162 12.12 -12.69 12.28
CA TRP A 162 10.86 -13.30 12.70
C TRP A 162 10.71 -14.66 12.04
N SER A 163 10.66 -15.74 12.82
CA SER A 163 10.48 -17.09 12.28
C SER A 163 9.10 -17.28 11.65
N ALA A 164 9.02 -18.12 10.65
CA ALA A 164 7.77 -18.57 10.07
C ALA A 164 6.95 -19.35 11.12
N TYR A 165 5.64 -19.15 11.11
CA TYR A 165 4.75 -19.73 12.13
C TYR A 165 3.42 -20.25 11.57
N SER A 166 3.18 -20.10 10.28
CA SER A 166 1.92 -20.47 9.63
C SER A 166 2.15 -21.48 8.51
N SER A 167 1.18 -22.37 8.30
CA SER A 167 1.14 -23.14 7.07
C SER A 167 0.79 -22.26 5.86
N LEU A 168 1.15 -22.69 4.65
CA LEU A 168 0.78 -21.95 3.44
C LEU A 168 -0.74 -21.85 3.28
N GLN A 169 -1.47 -22.90 3.63
CA GLN A 169 -2.94 -22.91 3.57
C GLN A 169 -3.53 -21.88 4.51
N ASP A 170 -3.11 -21.87 5.77
CA ASP A 170 -3.61 -20.92 6.77
C ASP A 170 -3.21 -19.48 6.41
N ALA A 171 -1.99 -19.26 5.94
CA ALA A 171 -1.53 -17.95 5.52
C ALA A 171 -2.38 -17.37 4.36
N ILE A 172 -2.80 -18.23 3.39
CA ILE A 172 -3.72 -17.82 2.32
C ILE A 172 -5.10 -17.49 2.89
N LEU A 173 -5.62 -18.31 3.80
CA LEU A 173 -6.92 -18.07 4.44
C LEU A 173 -6.91 -16.78 5.24
N HIS A 174 -5.85 -16.48 5.99
CA HIS A 174 -5.66 -15.22 6.71
C HIS A 174 -5.60 -14.02 5.77
N ALA A 175 -4.89 -14.12 4.63
CA ALA A 175 -4.87 -13.05 3.65
C ALA A 175 -6.25 -12.82 3.02
N LEU A 176 -7.00 -13.88 2.71
CA LEU A 176 -8.38 -13.79 2.21
C LEU A 176 -9.34 -13.26 3.28
N GLY A 177 -9.12 -13.60 4.54
CA GLY A 177 -9.88 -13.12 5.69
C GLY A 177 -9.58 -11.68 6.09
N MET A 178 -8.59 -11.01 5.50
CA MET A 178 -8.10 -9.67 5.86
C MET A 178 -7.49 -9.58 7.26
N ASP A 179 -7.19 -10.68 7.90
CA ASP A 179 -6.52 -10.75 9.21
C ASP A 179 -5.00 -10.96 9.11
N PHE A 180 -4.48 -11.35 7.95
CA PHE A 180 -3.08 -11.45 7.50
C PHE A 180 -2.08 -12.16 8.44
N ILE A 181 -2.16 -11.96 9.75
CA ILE A 181 -1.23 -12.46 10.76
C ILE A 181 -1.78 -13.63 11.57
N GLY A 182 -3.09 -13.90 11.47
CA GLY A 182 -3.74 -14.98 12.19
C GLY A 182 -3.81 -14.77 13.71
N GLN A 183 -4.58 -15.63 14.37
CA GLN A 183 -4.80 -15.55 15.83
C GLN A 183 -3.59 -16.03 16.66
N SER A 184 -2.69 -16.79 16.07
CA SER A 184 -1.70 -17.58 16.81
C SER A 184 -0.56 -16.79 17.45
N TYR A 185 -0.37 -15.51 17.09
CA TYR A 185 0.91 -14.86 17.38
C TYR A 185 0.86 -13.75 18.45
N ALA A 186 -0.20 -13.01 18.62
CA ALA A 186 -0.15 -11.85 19.51
C ALA A 186 -1.47 -11.58 20.20
N GLY A 187 -1.73 -12.31 21.26
CA GLY A 187 -2.95 -12.09 22.04
C GLY A 187 -4.21 -12.41 21.25
N GLY A 188 -4.20 -13.47 20.53
CA GLY A 188 -5.13 -14.32 19.79
C GLY A 188 -6.58 -13.90 19.53
N GLU A 189 -7.14 -13.03 20.33
CA GLU A 189 -8.56 -12.71 20.27
C GLU A 189 -8.91 -11.45 19.46
N LEU A 190 -7.91 -10.59 19.18
CA LEU A 190 -8.13 -9.28 18.58
C LEU A 190 -8.06 -9.25 17.06
N VAL A 191 -7.42 -10.24 16.45
CA VAL A 191 -7.29 -10.34 15.00
C VAL A 191 -8.06 -11.58 14.55
N SER A 192 -9.22 -11.36 13.96
CA SER A 192 -10.07 -12.40 13.43
C SER A 192 -10.45 -12.11 11.99
N PRO A 193 -10.81 -13.15 11.19
CA PRO A 193 -11.28 -12.96 9.84
C PRO A 193 -12.45 -11.99 9.75
N GLN A 194 -12.43 -11.13 8.74
CA GLN A 194 -13.40 -10.08 8.50
C GLN A 194 -14.11 -10.28 7.14
N PRO A 195 -15.00 -11.27 7.01
CA PRO A 195 -15.56 -11.70 5.72
C PRO A 195 -16.30 -10.58 4.98
N VAL A 196 -16.96 -9.69 5.68
CA VAL A 196 -17.64 -8.54 5.06
C VAL A 196 -16.63 -7.61 4.37
N LEU A 197 -15.54 -7.29 5.04
CA LEU A 197 -14.47 -6.47 4.45
C LEU A 197 -13.77 -7.20 3.32
N SER A 198 -13.57 -8.52 3.43
CA SER A 198 -13.03 -9.36 2.35
C SER A 198 -13.90 -9.26 1.09
N ILE A 199 -15.21 -9.40 1.22
CA ILE A 199 -16.15 -9.25 0.10
C ILE A 199 -16.05 -7.84 -0.49
N CYS A 200 -16.02 -6.79 0.34
CA CYS A 200 -15.85 -5.41 -0.14
C CYS A 200 -14.55 -5.24 -0.91
N VAL A 201 -13.42 -5.78 -0.41
CA VAL A 201 -12.14 -5.73 -1.13
C VAL A 201 -12.22 -6.45 -2.47
N LEU A 202 -12.80 -7.66 -2.51
CA LEU A 202 -12.94 -8.44 -3.74
C LEU A 202 -13.82 -7.72 -4.79
N VAL A 203 -14.94 -7.15 -4.38
CA VAL A 203 -15.81 -6.33 -5.26
C VAL A 203 -15.04 -5.11 -5.77
N GLY A 204 -14.27 -4.43 -4.91
CA GLY A 204 -13.40 -3.32 -5.31
C GLY A 204 -12.32 -3.73 -6.29
N VAL A 205 -11.68 -4.89 -6.09
CA VAL A 205 -10.72 -5.46 -7.05
C VAL A 205 -11.39 -5.67 -8.42
N VAL A 206 -12.56 -6.33 -8.45
CA VAL A 206 -13.32 -6.56 -9.70
C VAL A 206 -13.66 -5.24 -10.38
N TRP A 207 -14.08 -4.23 -9.63
CA TRP A 207 -14.37 -2.90 -10.14
C TRP A 207 -13.15 -2.27 -10.86
N THR A 208 -11.93 -2.44 -10.33
CA THR A 208 -10.71 -1.86 -10.92
C THR A 208 -10.38 -2.43 -12.30
N PHE A 209 -10.81 -3.66 -12.66
CA PHE A 209 -10.60 -4.21 -14.00
C PHE A 209 -11.26 -3.37 -15.10
N LYS A 210 -12.36 -2.68 -14.77
CA LYS A 210 -13.04 -1.74 -15.67
C LYS A 210 -12.42 -0.33 -15.65
N HIS A 211 -11.59 -0.01 -14.63
CA HIS A 211 -11.07 1.33 -14.37
C HIS A 211 -9.54 1.35 -14.31
N LYS A 212 -8.88 1.51 -15.46
CA LYS A 212 -7.42 1.41 -15.61
C LYS A 212 -6.63 2.25 -14.61
N GLN A 213 -7.13 3.46 -14.26
CA GLN A 213 -6.46 4.37 -13.32
C GLN A 213 -6.33 3.82 -11.90
N ALA A 214 -7.10 2.80 -11.53
CA ALA A 214 -7.12 2.21 -10.20
C ALA A 214 -6.39 0.85 -10.12
N ARG A 215 -6.01 0.23 -11.25
CA ARG A 215 -5.40 -1.12 -11.30
C ARG A 215 -4.09 -1.23 -10.52
N TRP A 216 -3.32 -0.15 -10.44
CA TRP A 216 -2.08 -0.13 -9.67
C TRP A 216 -2.30 -0.45 -8.18
N MET A 217 -3.46 -0.08 -7.61
CA MET A 217 -3.81 -0.40 -6.22
C MET A 217 -3.91 -1.91 -6.01
N VAL A 218 -4.51 -2.62 -6.96
CA VAL A 218 -4.58 -4.09 -6.92
C VAL A 218 -3.18 -4.69 -7.00
N SER A 219 -2.32 -4.18 -7.90
CA SER A 219 -0.94 -4.67 -8.00
C SER A 219 -0.15 -4.47 -6.71
N ALA A 220 -0.29 -3.31 -6.06
CA ALA A 220 0.36 -3.02 -4.79
C ALA A 220 -0.20 -3.91 -3.65
N PHE A 221 -1.52 -4.04 -3.57
CA PHE A 221 -2.20 -4.91 -2.61
C PHE A 221 -1.79 -6.37 -2.76
N MET A 222 -1.81 -6.90 -3.98
CA MET A 222 -1.43 -8.29 -4.26
C MET A 222 0.03 -8.56 -3.92
N TYR A 223 0.95 -7.64 -4.29
CA TYR A 223 2.35 -7.80 -3.93
C TYR A 223 2.56 -7.87 -2.42
N LEU A 224 1.97 -6.93 -1.66
CA LEU A 224 2.08 -6.91 -0.21
C LEU A 224 1.43 -8.15 0.44
N SER A 225 0.28 -8.59 -0.06
CA SER A 225 -0.40 -9.80 0.43
C SER A 225 0.44 -11.06 0.19
N ILE A 226 1.01 -11.22 -1.01
CA ILE A 226 1.91 -12.33 -1.34
C ILE A 226 3.16 -12.27 -0.46
N LEU A 227 3.73 -11.08 -0.25
CA LEU A 227 4.87 -10.90 0.65
C LEU A 227 4.51 -11.28 2.09
N CYS A 228 3.34 -10.89 2.59
CA CYS A 228 2.88 -11.25 3.92
C CYS A 228 2.72 -12.76 4.08
N ILE A 229 2.04 -13.43 3.13
CA ILE A 229 1.93 -14.90 3.09
C ILE A 229 3.32 -15.54 3.10
N PHE A 230 4.23 -15.06 2.25
CA PHE A 230 5.56 -15.61 2.11
C PHE A 230 6.37 -15.54 3.42
N ILE A 231 6.35 -14.40 4.10
CA ILE A 231 7.17 -14.20 5.29
C ILE A 231 6.68 -14.98 6.52
N ILE A 232 5.37 -15.22 6.63
CA ILE A 232 4.82 -16.01 7.76
C ILE A 232 4.90 -17.52 7.50
N THR A 233 5.20 -17.94 6.26
CA THR A 233 5.23 -19.34 5.84
C THR A 233 6.65 -19.89 5.66
N PHE A 234 7.61 -19.07 5.17
CA PHE A 234 8.92 -19.58 4.76
C PHE A 234 10.07 -18.88 5.48
N ASP A 235 11.01 -19.68 6.01
CA ASP A 235 12.28 -19.23 6.57
C ASP A 235 13.45 -19.51 5.62
N VAL A 236 13.54 -18.69 4.58
CA VAL A 236 14.58 -18.77 3.55
C VAL A 236 15.30 -17.42 3.40
N PRO A 237 16.56 -17.38 2.90
CA PRO A 237 17.31 -16.12 2.76
C PRO A 237 16.59 -15.02 1.98
N LEU A 238 15.74 -15.41 1.02
CA LEU A 238 14.92 -14.52 0.21
C LEU A 238 13.95 -13.68 1.08
N LYS A 239 13.48 -14.21 2.21
CA LYS A 239 12.66 -13.49 3.19
C LYS A 239 13.37 -12.23 3.67
N GLY A 240 14.63 -12.35 4.09
CA GLY A 240 15.44 -11.20 4.50
C GLY A 240 15.58 -10.15 3.40
N TYR A 241 15.84 -10.58 2.17
CA TYR A 241 15.96 -9.68 1.03
C TYR A 241 14.67 -8.91 0.71
N LEU A 242 13.53 -9.60 0.75
CA LEU A 242 12.23 -9.02 0.41
C LEU A 242 11.63 -8.18 1.55
N SER A 243 11.81 -8.60 2.81
CA SER A 243 11.13 -8.01 3.97
C SER A 243 12.05 -7.41 5.04
N GLY A 244 13.37 -7.46 4.85
CA GLY A 244 14.35 -6.94 5.82
C GLY A 244 14.18 -5.45 6.13
N PHE A 245 13.65 -4.67 5.20
CA PHE A 245 13.32 -3.26 5.40
C PHE A 245 12.19 -3.02 6.41
N TRP A 246 11.41 -4.06 6.73
CA TRP A 246 10.41 -4.09 7.80
C TRP A 246 10.86 -4.95 8.99
N TYR A 247 12.16 -5.27 9.09
CA TYR A 247 12.72 -6.14 10.14
C TYR A 247 12.15 -7.57 10.09
N THR A 248 11.77 -8.04 8.90
CA THR A 248 10.98 -9.27 8.68
C THR A 248 9.68 -9.38 9.49
N ASP A 249 9.22 -8.26 10.06
CA ASP A 249 8.08 -8.17 10.96
C ASP A 249 6.74 -8.26 10.20
N PRO A 250 5.93 -9.31 10.44
CA PRO A 250 4.68 -9.54 9.74
C PRO A 250 3.63 -8.45 10.05
N PHE A 251 3.63 -7.86 11.24
CA PHE A 251 2.65 -6.83 11.62
C PHE A 251 2.78 -5.56 10.77
N ARG A 252 4.01 -5.15 10.47
CA ARG A 252 4.27 -3.98 9.63
C ARG A 252 3.88 -4.19 8.18
N ILE A 253 4.11 -5.40 7.66
CA ILE A 253 3.73 -5.75 6.30
C ILE A 253 2.21 -5.92 6.21
N ALA A 254 1.59 -6.58 7.18
CA ALA A 254 0.13 -6.71 7.27
C ALA A 254 -0.58 -5.34 7.37
N ALA A 255 -0.03 -4.40 8.15
CA ALA A 255 -0.53 -3.03 8.19
C ALA A 255 -0.46 -2.36 6.81
N SER A 256 0.64 -2.56 6.06
CA SER A 256 0.77 -2.04 4.69
C SER A 256 -0.25 -2.69 3.73
N CYS A 257 -0.53 -4.00 3.89
CA CYS A 257 -1.58 -4.71 3.14
C CYS A 257 -2.94 -4.05 3.37
N VAL A 258 -3.31 -3.84 4.64
CA VAL A 258 -4.59 -3.25 5.02
C VAL A 258 -4.73 -1.82 4.51
N ILE A 259 -3.69 -0.99 4.61
CA ILE A 259 -3.73 0.39 4.10
C ILE A 259 -4.04 0.38 2.59
N MET A 260 -3.57 -0.61 1.84
CA MET A 260 -3.93 -0.78 0.43
C MET A 260 -5.28 -1.46 0.21
N ALA A 261 -5.75 -2.30 1.14
CA ALA A 261 -7.09 -2.90 1.08
C ALA A 261 -8.21 -1.86 1.31
N ILE A 262 -7.97 -0.83 2.15
CA ILE A 262 -8.97 0.19 2.49
C ILE A 262 -9.58 0.89 1.26
N PRO A 263 -8.82 1.47 0.32
CA PRO A 263 -9.41 2.09 -0.86
C PRO A 263 -10.14 1.09 -1.76
N LEU A 264 -9.70 -0.16 -1.81
CA LEU A 264 -10.40 -1.24 -2.52
C LEU A 264 -11.73 -1.60 -1.83
N ALA A 265 -11.72 -1.73 -0.49
CA ALA A 265 -12.93 -1.98 0.28
C ALA A 265 -13.94 -0.81 0.17
N ALA A 266 -13.44 0.43 0.20
CA ALA A 266 -14.27 1.62 0.00
C ALA A 266 -14.95 1.63 -1.37
N LEU A 267 -14.24 1.24 -2.42
CA LEU A 267 -14.78 1.06 -3.76
C LEU A 267 -15.83 -0.04 -3.83
N GLY A 268 -15.52 -1.20 -3.24
CA GLY A 268 -16.45 -2.31 -3.22
C GLY A 268 -17.74 -1.97 -2.48
N LEU A 269 -17.62 -1.35 -1.30
CA LEU A 269 -18.79 -0.90 -0.53
C LEU A 269 -19.60 0.15 -1.31
N ALA A 270 -18.93 1.10 -1.97
CA ALA A 270 -19.62 2.08 -2.82
C ALA A 270 -20.38 1.41 -3.97
N THR A 271 -19.74 0.44 -4.64
CA THR A 271 -20.37 -0.32 -5.74
C THR A 271 -21.59 -1.11 -5.26
N LEU A 272 -21.50 -1.75 -4.10
CA LEU A 272 -22.62 -2.48 -3.50
C LEU A 272 -23.76 -1.54 -3.09
N ALA A 273 -23.41 -0.38 -2.49
CA ALA A 273 -24.41 0.62 -2.12
C ALA A 273 -25.12 1.23 -3.33
N GLU A 274 -24.40 1.55 -4.40
CA GLU A 274 -24.97 2.04 -5.66
C GLU A 274 -25.93 1.01 -6.26
N ALA A 275 -25.53 -0.26 -6.35
CA ALA A 275 -26.37 -1.34 -6.85
C ALA A 275 -27.67 -1.53 -6.01
N ALA A 276 -27.56 -1.41 -4.69
CA ALA A 276 -28.74 -1.47 -3.81
C ALA A 276 -29.68 -0.29 -4.05
N LEU A 277 -29.15 0.94 -4.12
CA LEU A 277 -29.95 2.14 -4.38
C LEU A 277 -30.66 2.08 -5.74
N ASP A 278 -29.99 1.62 -6.79
CA ASP A 278 -30.59 1.47 -8.12
C ASP A 278 -31.73 0.44 -8.12
N THR A 279 -31.54 -0.64 -7.34
CA THR A 279 -32.60 -1.65 -7.18
C THR A 279 -33.82 -1.08 -6.47
N PHE A 280 -33.66 -0.34 -5.39
CA PHE A 280 -34.73 0.32 -4.67
C PHE A 280 -35.43 1.41 -5.51
N ALA A 281 -34.69 2.14 -6.33
CA ALA A 281 -35.27 3.19 -7.20
C ALA A 281 -36.06 2.63 -8.37
N SER A 282 -35.88 1.36 -8.70
CA SER A 282 -36.60 0.66 -9.78
C SER A 282 -37.95 0.02 -9.33
N TRP A 283 -38.22 0.05 -8.01
CA TRP A 283 -39.50 -0.37 -7.41
C TRP A 283 -40.43 0.81 -7.20
#